data_7d33349c5d66fb5ee687097564d74858
#
_entry.id   7d33349c5d66fb5ee687097564d74858
#
_cell.length_a   1.000
_cell.length_b   1.000
_cell.length_c   1.000
_cell.angle_alpha   90.00
_cell.angle_beta   90.00
_cell.angle_gamma   90.00
#
_symmetry.space_group_name_H-M   'P 1'
#
loop_
_entity.id
_entity.type
_entity.pdbx_description
1 polymer ?
#
loop_
_entity_poly.entity_id
_entity_poly.type
_entity_poly.pdbx_seq_one_letter_code
_entity_poly.pdbx_strand_id
1 'polypeptide(L)'
;MRHPRARLWPVVAATAAGGVGLAGVRTAAGRPLRSAPTLAAAGIGLSAGGLMVYEWLSPRSWLYGPVFWHARTEERIVALTFDDGPCHPYTNQLMEVLDREGVRATFFMPGHNVRREPSLAAEVASQHAVGNHTFTHPHLTWSRTRKVREELERGQEALQGATGTLPTVFRVPHGWYGPQVISTAGELGLRCVGWSVMAWDWNRPPPDTIRRRILRGAGPGGITLLHDGQDTDAFPEADRSRTIAAVPQIIRTLKNSGYSFATVPELMSLDAAHGHP
;
A
#
# COMPACT_ATOMS: atom_id res chain seq x y z
N MET A 1 -6.61 16.27 12.98
CA MET A 1 -5.97 17.04 11.87
C MET A 1 -6.37 16.38 10.55
N ARG A 2 -6.85 17.13 9.55
CA ARG A 2 -7.26 16.58 8.26
C ARG A 2 -6.02 16.32 7.42
N HIS A 3 -5.80 15.12 6.96
CA HIS A 3 -4.62 14.69 6.21
C HIS A 3 -4.54 15.45 4.87
N PRO A 4 -3.42 16.08 4.49
CA PRO A 4 -3.30 16.91 3.29
C PRO A 4 -3.54 16.18 1.96
N ARG A 5 -3.44 14.85 1.91
CA ARG A 5 -3.65 14.03 0.71
C ARG A 5 -5.06 14.10 0.11
N ALA A 6 -6.11 14.22 0.94
CA ALA A 6 -7.48 14.25 0.44
C ALA A 6 -7.82 15.55 -0.35
N ARG A 7 -7.02 16.62 -0.17
CA ARG A 7 -7.22 17.90 -0.84
C ARG A 7 -6.40 18.11 -2.11
N LEU A 8 -5.35 17.29 -2.34
CA LEU A 8 -4.47 17.43 -3.50
C LEU A 8 -4.98 16.69 -4.75
N TRP A 9 -5.86 15.71 -4.58
CA TRP A 9 -6.38 14.92 -5.70
C TRP A 9 -7.13 15.73 -6.78
N PRO A 10 -8.01 16.70 -6.44
CA PRO A 10 -8.64 17.55 -7.46
C PRO A 10 -7.70 18.60 -8.08
N VAL A 11 -6.61 18.98 -7.37
CA VAL A 11 -5.68 20.01 -7.88
C VAL A 11 -4.76 19.43 -8.97
N VAL A 12 -4.33 18.18 -8.85
CA VAL A 12 -3.47 17.52 -9.85
C VAL A 12 -4.26 17.23 -11.14
N ALA A 13 -5.54 16.89 -11.02
CA ALA A 13 -6.41 16.69 -12.19
C ALA A 13 -6.71 18.01 -12.94
N ALA A 14 -6.73 19.14 -12.25
CA ALA A 14 -7.00 20.46 -12.86
C ALA A 14 -5.78 21.03 -13.62
N THR A 15 -4.54 20.68 -13.21
CA THR A 15 -3.32 21.16 -13.90
C THR A 15 -3.02 20.41 -15.20
N ALA A 16 -3.50 19.17 -15.36
CA ALA A 16 -3.36 18.41 -16.60
C ALA A 16 -4.30 18.90 -17.71
N ALA A 17 -5.41 19.57 -17.36
CA ALA A 17 -6.38 20.12 -18.32
C ALA A 17 -6.12 21.59 -18.71
N GLY A 18 -5.16 22.27 -18.07
CA GLY A 18 -4.90 23.70 -18.19
C GLY A 18 -3.92 24.13 -19.30
N GLY A 19 -3.69 23.31 -20.31
CA GLY A 19 -2.69 23.56 -21.36
C GLY A 19 -3.06 24.57 -22.46
N VAL A 20 -4.11 25.39 -22.33
CA VAL A 20 -4.46 26.38 -23.35
C VAL A 20 -4.91 27.68 -22.67
N GLY A 21 -4.01 28.68 -22.62
CA GLY A 21 -4.38 30.02 -22.16
C GLY A 21 -3.25 30.83 -21.52
N LEU A 22 -2.03 30.81 -22.07
CA LEU A 22 -0.90 31.59 -21.56
C LEU A 22 -0.63 32.90 -22.28
N ALA A 23 -1.67 33.61 -22.70
CA ALA A 23 -1.56 35.01 -23.08
C ALA A 23 -1.68 35.88 -21.81
N GLY A 24 -0.56 36.22 -21.19
CA GLY A 24 -0.54 37.16 -20.08
C GLY A 24 0.22 36.81 -18.82
N VAL A 25 1.02 35.74 -18.80
CA VAL A 25 1.88 35.44 -17.63
C VAL A 25 3.00 36.48 -17.56
N ARG A 26 3.05 37.24 -16.44
CA ARG A 26 4.10 38.20 -16.13
C ARG A 26 5.00 37.66 -15.00
N THR A 27 6.30 37.93 -15.05
CA THR A 27 7.18 37.66 -13.90
C THR A 27 6.81 38.52 -12.71
N ALA A 28 7.21 38.14 -11.51
CA ALA A 28 7.03 38.93 -10.27
C ALA A 28 7.61 40.37 -10.38
N ALA A 29 8.51 40.61 -11.33
CA ALA A 29 9.09 41.93 -11.66
C ALA A 29 8.30 42.70 -12.74
N GLY A 30 7.10 42.23 -13.15
CA GLY A 30 6.23 42.91 -14.11
C GLY A 30 6.71 42.88 -15.57
N ARG A 31 7.75 42.11 -15.90
CA ARG A 31 8.28 41.99 -17.27
C ARG A 31 7.60 40.85 -18.02
N PRO A 32 7.22 41.04 -19.31
CA PRO A 32 6.67 39.95 -20.10
C PRO A 32 7.75 38.91 -20.37
N LEU A 33 7.37 37.62 -20.28
CA LEU A 33 8.22 36.51 -20.70
C LEU A 33 8.45 36.61 -22.22
N ARG A 34 9.68 36.97 -22.64
CA ARG A 34 9.98 37.44 -24.00
C ARG A 34 10.30 36.35 -25.03
N SER A 35 10.20 35.04 -24.70
CA SER A 35 10.45 34.01 -25.73
C SER A 35 9.56 32.78 -25.59
N ALA A 36 9.04 32.30 -26.71
CA ALA A 36 8.32 31.03 -26.82
C ALA A 36 9.08 29.83 -26.21
N PRO A 37 10.43 29.71 -26.37
CA PRO A 37 11.18 28.65 -25.73
C PRO A 37 11.17 28.72 -24.18
N THR A 38 11.13 29.91 -23.59
CA THR A 38 11.05 30.05 -22.11
C THR A 38 9.69 29.60 -21.55
N LEU A 39 8.62 29.90 -22.28
CA LEU A 39 7.27 29.43 -21.92
C LEU A 39 7.14 27.91 -22.11
N ALA A 40 7.71 27.38 -23.19
CA ALA A 40 7.76 25.94 -23.44
C ALA A 40 8.59 25.20 -22.39
N ALA A 41 9.75 25.71 -22.01
CA ALA A 41 10.58 25.14 -20.95
C ALA A 41 9.89 25.19 -19.58
N ALA A 42 9.21 26.29 -19.27
CA ALA A 42 8.41 26.39 -18.03
C ALA A 42 7.22 25.42 -18.03
N GLY A 43 6.52 25.25 -19.15
CA GLY A 43 5.43 24.30 -19.33
C GLY A 43 5.91 22.84 -19.17
N ILE A 44 7.03 22.50 -19.78
CA ILE A 44 7.66 21.17 -19.66
C ILE A 44 8.11 20.94 -18.21
N GLY A 45 8.73 21.91 -17.56
CA GLY A 45 9.16 21.81 -16.17
C GLY A 45 8.00 21.60 -15.20
N LEU A 46 6.87 22.32 -15.39
CA LEU A 46 5.66 22.14 -14.58
C LEU A 46 4.97 20.79 -14.83
N SER A 47 4.96 20.33 -16.08
CA SER A 47 4.38 19.03 -16.44
C SER A 47 5.25 17.87 -15.91
N ALA A 48 6.56 17.97 -16.03
CA ALA A 48 7.50 16.99 -15.48
C ALA A 48 7.45 16.96 -13.95
N GLY A 49 7.39 18.12 -13.29
CA GLY A 49 7.23 18.23 -11.85
C GLY A 49 5.91 17.67 -11.36
N GLY A 50 4.82 17.95 -12.08
CA GLY A 50 3.50 17.39 -11.79
C GLY A 50 3.45 15.88 -11.95
N LEU A 51 4.08 15.35 -12.99
CA LEU A 51 4.20 13.91 -13.21
C LEU A 51 5.04 13.25 -12.10
N MET A 52 6.19 13.83 -11.75
CA MET A 52 7.01 13.32 -10.63
C MET A 52 6.25 13.28 -9.30
N VAL A 53 5.49 14.33 -8.99
CA VAL A 53 4.67 14.39 -7.78
C VAL A 53 3.55 13.33 -7.83
N TYR A 54 2.91 13.17 -8.99
CA TYR A 54 1.90 12.12 -9.19
C TYR A 54 2.50 10.73 -9.00
N GLU A 55 3.61 10.44 -9.66
CA GLU A 55 4.31 9.16 -9.55
C GLU A 55 4.76 8.88 -8.11
N TRP A 56 5.24 9.90 -7.42
CA TRP A 56 5.68 9.78 -6.04
C TRP A 56 4.54 9.55 -5.03
N LEU A 57 3.36 10.10 -5.31
CA LEU A 57 2.17 9.98 -4.44
C LEU A 57 1.27 8.80 -4.82
N SER A 58 1.48 8.18 -5.97
CA SER A 58 0.61 7.13 -6.48
C SER A 58 1.12 5.73 -6.11
N PRO A 59 0.34 4.92 -5.40
CA PRO A 59 0.67 3.51 -5.18
C PRO A 59 0.63 2.68 -6.48
N ARG A 60 0.23 3.29 -7.59
CA ARG A 60 0.13 2.72 -8.94
C ARG A 60 1.29 3.15 -9.83
N SER A 61 2.29 3.85 -9.26
CA SER A 61 3.45 4.31 -10.02
C SER A 61 4.20 3.13 -10.64
N TRP A 62 4.52 3.25 -11.93
CA TRP A 62 5.36 2.31 -12.68
C TRP A 62 6.75 2.89 -12.99
N LEU A 63 6.93 4.19 -12.80
CA LEU A 63 8.17 4.89 -13.16
C LEU A 63 9.40 4.37 -12.39
N TYR A 64 9.19 3.95 -11.15
CA TYR A 64 10.26 3.44 -10.29
C TYR A 64 10.40 1.91 -10.32
N GLY A 65 9.61 1.24 -11.16
CA GLY A 65 9.62 -0.20 -11.32
C GLY A 65 8.24 -0.85 -11.08
N PRO A 66 8.13 -2.15 -11.31
CA PRO A 66 6.86 -2.84 -11.22
C PRO A 66 6.38 -2.97 -9.76
N VAL A 67 5.19 -2.45 -9.48
CA VAL A 67 4.47 -2.62 -8.23
C VAL A 67 3.17 -3.35 -8.52
N PHE A 68 2.94 -4.48 -7.85
CA PHE A 68 1.71 -5.24 -7.97
C PHE A 68 0.64 -4.63 -7.07
N TRP A 69 -0.30 -3.90 -7.61
CA TRP A 69 -1.36 -3.21 -6.87
C TRP A 69 -2.77 -3.70 -7.23
N HIS A 70 -2.88 -4.52 -8.27
CA HIS A 70 -4.14 -5.03 -8.80
C HIS A 70 -3.85 -6.17 -9.78
N ALA A 71 -4.60 -7.27 -9.75
CA ALA A 71 -4.54 -8.31 -10.76
C ALA A 71 -5.44 -7.96 -11.96
N ARG A 72 -4.99 -8.26 -13.16
CA ARG A 72 -5.76 -8.08 -14.39
C ARG A 72 -6.64 -9.30 -14.61
N THR A 73 -7.87 -9.27 -14.09
CA THR A 73 -8.82 -10.35 -14.18
C THR A 73 -10.24 -9.83 -14.19
N GLU A 74 -11.14 -10.53 -14.88
CA GLU A 74 -12.58 -10.32 -14.83
C GLU A 74 -13.23 -11.12 -13.68
N GLU A 75 -12.49 -12.02 -13.05
CA GLU A 75 -13.00 -12.81 -11.93
C GLU A 75 -13.26 -11.91 -10.72
N ARG A 76 -14.39 -12.12 -10.06
CA ARG A 76 -14.73 -11.42 -8.81
C ARG A 76 -13.93 -12.01 -7.66
N ILE A 77 -12.64 -11.71 -7.63
CA ILE A 77 -11.68 -12.12 -6.61
C ILE A 77 -10.97 -10.89 -6.06
N VAL A 78 -10.77 -10.83 -4.75
CA VAL A 78 -10.07 -9.72 -4.06
C VAL A 78 -9.10 -10.26 -3.01
N ALA A 79 -8.05 -9.50 -2.72
CA ALA A 79 -7.15 -9.77 -1.60
C ALA A 79 -7.42 -8.80 -0.44
N LEU A 80 -7.72 -9.35 0.74
CA LEU A 80 -7.67 -8.60 1.99
C LEU A 80 -6.23 -8.56 2.47
N THR A 81 -5.72 -7.36 2.78
CA THR A 81 -4.37 -7.22 3.31
C THR A 81 -4.35 -6.33 4.54
N PHE A 82 -3.49 -6.70 5.49
CA PHE A 82 -3.32 -6.03 6.76
C PHE A 82 -1.85 -5.72 6.99
N ASP A 83 -1.55 -4.50 7.43
CA ASP A 83 -0.21 -4.00 7.68
C ASP A 83 0.01 -3.77 9.18
N ASP A 84 1.28 -3.74 9.59
CA ASP A 84 1.77 -3.36 10.92
C ASP A 84 1.56 -4.38 12.06
N GLY A 85 0.95 -5.55 11.78
CA GLY A 85 0.94 -6.66 12.73
C GLY A 85 2.31 -7.40 12.81
N PRO A 86 2.42 -8.45 13.67
CA PRO A 86 1.43 -8.88 14.64
C PRO A 86 1.35 -7.95 15.84
N CYS A 87 0.16 -7.80 16.39
CA CYS A 87 -0.10 -6.96 17.56
C CYS A 87 -1.24 -7.54 18.40
N HIS A 88 -0.90 -8.06 19.58
CA HIS A 88 -1.92 -8.50 20.55
C HIS A 88 -2.67 -7.28 21.13
N PRO A 89 -4.02 -7.31 21.30
CA PRO A 89 -4.93 -8.42 20.98
C PRO A 89 -5.53 -8.35 19.56
N TYR A 90 -5.16 -7.37 18.74
CA TYR A 90 -5.88 -7.06 17.50
C TYR A 90 -5.68 -8.10 16.41
N THR A 91 -4.45 -8.56 16.20
CA THR A 91 -4.17 -9.62 15.22
C THR A 91 -4.90 -10.91 15.58
N ASN A 92 -4.95 -11.30 16.88
CA ASN A 92 -5.70 -12.47 17.34
C ASN A 92 -7.20 -12.34 17.02
N GLN A 93 -7.81 -11.22 17.38
CA GLN A 93 -9.23 -10.97 17.11
C GLN A 93 -9.53 -10.96 15.60
N LEU A 94 -8.61 -10.43 14.79
CA LEU A 94 -8.74 -10.43 13.33
C LEU A 94 -8.68 -11.85 12.78
N MET A 95 -7.75 -12.68 13.24
CA MET A 95 -7.64 -14.09 12.85
C MET A 95 -8.92 -14.86 13.16
N GLU A 96 -9.49 -14.67 14.35
CA GLU A 96 -10.79 -15.26 14.71
C GLU A 96 -11.93 -14.83 13.78
N VAL A 97 -11.90 -13.59 13.30
CA VAL A 97 -12.87 -13.08 12.31
C VAL A 97 -12.66 -13.77 10.97
N LEU A 98 -11.41 -13.84 10.48
CA LEU A 98 -11.08 -14.44 9.19
C LEU A 98 -11.41 -15.94 9.16
N ASP A 99 -11.10 -16.65 10.25
CA ASP A 99 -11.45 -18.08 10.43
C ASP A 99 -12.95 -18.30 10.38
N ARG A 100 -13.73 -17.57 11.17
CA ARG A 100 -15.21 -17.66 11.17
C ARG A 100 -15.83 -17.37 9.82
N GLU A 101 -15.24 -16.47 9.08
CA GLU A 101 -15.70 -16.12 7.72
C GLU A 101 -15.10 -17.04 6.65
N GLY A 102 -14.17 -17.95 6.98
CA GLY A 102 -13.51 -18.86 6.04
C GLY A 102 -12.75 -18.11 4.94
N VAL A 103 -11.96 -17.10 5.31
CA VAL A 103 -11.23 -16.24 4.39
C VAL A 103 -9.76 -16.20 4.73
N ARG A 104 -8.90 -16.42 3.73
CA ARG A 104 -7.46 -16.20 3.86
C ARG A 104 -7.11 -14.77 3.46
N ALA A 105 -6.09 -14.21 4.10
CA ALA A 105 -5.61 -12.85 3.89
C ALA A 105 -4.09 -12.82 3.73
N THR A 106 -3.53 -11.62 3.50
CA THR A 106 -2.07 -11.40 3.53
C THR A 106 -1.72 -10.35 4.57
N PHE A 107 -0.76 -10.67 5.44
CA PHE A 107 -0.27 -9.80 6.49
C PHE A 107 1.12 -9.31 6.17
N PHE A 108 1.32 -8.00 6.08
CA PHE A 108 2.62 -7.38 5.91
C PHE A 108 3.16 -6.95 7.28
N MET A 109 4.16 -7.68 7.76
CA MET A 109 4.62 -7.57 9.14
C MET A 109 5.99 -6.90 9.22
N PRO A 110 6.15 -5.83 10.03
CA PRO A 110 7.46 -5.29 10.39
C PRO A 110 8.25 -6.31 11.23
N GLY A 111 9.54 -6.50 10.92
CA GLY A 111 10.36 -7.52 11.58
C GLY A 111 10.52 -7.31 13.09
N HIS A 112 10.47 -6.05 13.56
CA HIS A 112 10.53 -5.78 15.00
C HIS A 112 9.25 -6.24 15.73
N ASN A 113 8.07 -6.14 15.12
CA ASN A 113 6.83 -6.68 15.67
C ASN A 113 6.86 -8.21 15.69
N VAL A 114 7.36 -8.82 14.60
CA VAL A 114 7.57 -10.27 14.54
C VAL A 114 8.48 -10.76 15.68
N ARG A 115 9.57 -10.05 15.99
CA ARG A 115 10.47 -10.39 17.10
C ARG A 115 9.81 -10.23 18.47
N ARG A 116 8.87 -9.32 18.61
CA ARG A 116 8.12 -9.12 19.87
C ARG A 116 7.06 -10.18 20.09
N GLU A 117 6.40 -10.63 19.02
CA GLU A 117 5.27 -11.55 19.03
C GLU A 117 5.54 -12.76 18.10
N PRO A 118 6.65 -13.52 18.28
CA PRO A 118 7.05 -14.55 17.32
C PRO A 118 6.04 -15.69 17.22
N SER A 119 5.41 -16.07 18.32
CA SER A 119 4.36 -17.12 18.35
C SER A 119 3.13 -16.70 17.56
N LEU A 120 2.71 -15.43 17.69
CA LEU A 120 1.58 -14.90 16.95
C LEU A 120 1.90 -14.76 15.45
N ALA A 121 3.13 -14.36 15.10
CA ALA A 121 3.58 -14.34 13.70
C ALA A 121 3.55 -15.75 13.08
N ALA A 122 3.99 -16.78 13.83
CA ALA A 122 3.93 -18.19 13.40
C ALA A 122 2.48 -18.66 13.21
N GLU A 123 1.58 -18.29 14.12
CA GLU A 123 0.16 -18.61 14.03
C GLU A 123 -0.48 -17.99 12.78
N VAL A 124 -0.22 -16.71 12.53
CA VAL A 124 -0.68 -16.05 11.29
C VAL A 124 -0.15 -16.76 10.05
N ALA A 125 1.14 -17.09 10.00
CA ALA A 125 1.75 -17.75 8.83
C ALA A 125 1.22 -19.17 8.58
N SER A 126 0.71 -19.85 9.61
CA SER A 126 0.12 -21.19 9.48
C SER A 126 -1.23 -21.18 8.72
N GLN A 127 -1.92 -20.05 8.70
CA GLN A 127 -3.30 -19.92 8.15
C GLN A 127 -3.38 -18.94 6.98
N HIS A 128 -2.51 -17.95 6.93
CA HIS A 128 -2.53 -16.82 6.01
C HIS A 128 -1.19 -16.65 5.29
N ALA A 129 -1.14 -15.82 4.27
CA ALA A 129 0.11 -15.42 3.65
C ALA A 129 0.78 -14.29 4.46
N VAL A 130 2.12 -14.32 4.54
CA VAL A 130 2.90 -13.27 5.18
C VAL A 130 3.79 -12.55 4.16
N GLY A 131 3.96 -11.25 4.34
CA GLY A 131 4.82 -10.39 3.54
C GLY A 131 5.75 -9.57 4.41
N ASN A 132 6.87 -9.17 3.83
CA ASN A 132 7.83 -8.29 4.48
C ASN A 132 7.31 -6.85 4.52
N HIS A 133 7.44 -6.18 5.68
CA HIS A 133 7.10 -4.77 5.85
C HIS A 133 8.27 -3.96 6.42
N THR A 134 9.51 -4.31 5.99
CA THR A 134 10.79 -3.85 6.56
C THR A 134 11.04 -4.39 7.97
N PHE A 135 12.12 -3.95 8.60
CA PHE A 135 12.40 -4.33 9.98
C PHE A 135 11.85 -3.31 10.98
N THR A 136 12.15 -2.00 10.81
CA THR A 136 11.80 -0.92 11.76
C THR A 136 10.68 0.01 11.26
N HIS A 137 10.02 -0.32 10.14
CA HIS A 137 8.97 0.49 9.54
C HIS A 137 9.36 1.94 9.18
N PRO A 138 10.54 2.20 8.58
CA PRO A 138 11.02 3.55 8.32
C PRO A 138 10.43 4.16 7.05
N HIS A 139 10.51 5.48 6.92
CA HIS A 139 10.35 6.15 5.64
C HIS A 139 11.53 5.83 4.71
N LEU A 140 11.29 5.10 3.62
CA LEU A 140 12.35 4.66 2.70
C LEU A 140 12.62 5.60 1.53
N THR A 141 11.79 6.61 1.29
CA THR A 141 11.82 7.46 0.09
C THR A 141 13.20 8.03 -0.22
N TRP A 142 13.88 8.55 0.79
CA TRP A 142 15.22 9.18 0.66
C TRP A 142 16.32 8.31 1.27
N SER A 143 16.02 7.07 1.61
CA SER A 143 16.99 6.17 2.22
C SER A 143 18.03 5.73 1.19
N ARG A 144 19.29 5.60 1.62
CA ARG A 144 20.34 5.03 0.78
C ARG A 144 20.08 3.55 0.54
N THR A 145 20.48 3.03 -0.62
CA THR A 145 20.32 1.61 -0.99
C THR A 145 20.77 0.64 0.09
N ARG A 146 21.91 0.92 0.76
CA ARG A 146 22.38 0.10 1.89
C ARG A 146 21.39 0.01 3.04
N LYS A 147 20.74 1.14 3.40
CA LYS A 147 19.72 1.15 4.47
C LYS A 147 18.47 0.39 4.05
N VAL A 148 18.03 0.56 2.79
CA VAL A 148 16.89 -0.19 2.24
C VAL A 148 17.17 -1.70 2.33
N ARG A 149 18.34 -2.14 1.87
CA ARG A 149 18.75 -3.55 1.92
C ARG A 149 18.75 -4.08 3.34
N GLU A 150 19.40 -3.39 4.26
CA GLU A 150 19.45 -3.76 5.68
C GLU A 150 18.04 -3.93 6.29
N GLU A 151 17.12 -3.03 5.99
CA GLU A 151 15.73 -3.09 6.47
C GLU A 151 14.99 -4.32 5.91
N LEU A 152 15.17 -4.60 4.61
CA LEU A 152 14.52 -5.74 3.97
C LEU A 152 15.10 -7.08 4.42
N GLU A 153 16.43 -7.21 4.47
CA GLU A 153 17.11 -8.44 4.91
C GLU A 153 16.76 -8.78 6.35
N ARG A 154 16.83 -7.81 7.27
CA ARG A 154 16.45 -8.02 8.68
C ARG A 154 14.98 -8.35 8.85
N GLY A 155 14.09 -7.77 8.01
CA GLY A 155 12.69 -8.14 7.96
C GLY A 155 12.49 -9.59 7.53
N GLN A 156 13.20 -10.03 6.47
CA GLN A 156 13.19 -11.40 5.98
C GLN A 156 13.69 -12.39 7.05
N GLU A 157 14.83 -12.07 7.69
CA GLU A 157 15.38 -12.90 8.77
C GLU A 157 14.41 -13.08 9.94
N ALA A 158 13.77 -12.00 10.37
CA ALA A 158 12.82 -12.05 11.47
C ALA A 158 11.59 -12.91 11.11
N LEU A 159 11.03 -12.73 9.91
CA LEU A 159 9.89 -13.51 9.42
C LEU A 159 10.26 -14.99 9.26
N GLN A 160 11.36 -15.30 8.58
CA GLN A 160 11.80 -16.67 8.38
C GLN A 160 12.08 -17.35 9.72
N GLY A 161 12.74 -16.66 10.65
CA GLY A 161 13.09 -17.23 11.97
C GLY A 161 11.86 -17.53 12.82
N ALA A 162 10.82 -16.72 12.78
CA ALA A 162 9.59 -16.91 13.56
C ALA A 162 8.60 -17.88 12.89
N THR A 163 8.47 -17.81 11.56
CA THR A 163 7.39 -18.50 10.82
C THR A 163 7.85 -19.70 10.02
N GLY A 164 9.16 -19.88 9.82
CA GLY A 164 9.72 -20.86 8.89
C GLY A 164 9.48 -20.52 7.40
N THR A 165 8.79 -19.41 7.11
CA THR A 165 8.42 -18.99 5.76
C THR A 165 9.30 -17.83 5.33
N LEU A 166 9.88 -17.91 4.12
CA LEU A 166 10.57 -16.79 3.47
C LEU A 166 9.56 -16.03 2.58
N PRO A 167 9.14 -14.82 2.95
CA PRO A 167 8.19 -14.06 2.14
C PRO A 167 8.76 -13.72 0.76
N THR A 168 7.92 -13.78 -0.26
CA THR A 168 8.23 -13.37 -1.64
C THR A 168 7.64 -12.02 -2.01
N VAL A 169 6.82 -11.47 -1.12
CA VAL A 169 6.14 -10.18 -1.29
C VAL A 169 6.56 -9.20 -0.21
N PHE A 170 6.61 -7.93 -0.59
CA PHE A 170 7.02 -6.82 0.25
C PHE A 170 6.08 -5.64 0.05
N ARG A 171 5.72 -4.95 1.13
CA ARG A 171 5.01 -3.67 1.04
C ARG A 171 5.84 -2.57 1.70
N VAL A 172 5.92 -1.43 1.00
CA VAL A 172 6.68 -0.27 1.50
C VAL A 172 5.90 0.39 2.63
N PRO A 173 6.52 0.64 3.79
CA PRO A 173 5.94 1.47 4.84
C PRO A 173 5.46 2.83 4.32
N HIS A 174 4.32 3.31 4.82
CA HIS A 174 3.71 4.59 4.44
C HIS A 174 3.33 4.71 2.94
N GLY A 175 3.68 3.74 2.09
CA GLY A 175 3.41 3.73 0.66
C GLY A 175 4.26 4.72 -0.17
N TRP A 176 5.37 5.24 0.37
CA TRP A 176 6.26 6.18 -0.31
C TRP A 176 7.63 5.58 -0.54
N TYR A 177 8.08 5.56 -1.78
CA TYR A 177 9.35 4.95 -2.17
C TYR A 177 10.03 5.70 -3.32
N GLY A 178 11.32 5.47 -3.47
CA GLY A 178 12.11 5.85 -4.63
C GLY A 178 12.53 4.61 -5.42
N PRO A 179 13.18 4.79 -6.58
CA PRO A 179 13.59 3.69 -7.47
C PRO A 179 14.50 2.66 -6.78
N GLN A 180 15.36 3.12 -5.86
CA GLN A 180 16.27 2.26 -5.10
C GLN A 180 15.54 1.24 -4.22
N VAL A 181 14.30 1.52 -3.79
CA VAL A 181 13.52 0.59 -2.96
C VAL A 181 13.05 -0.59 -3.81
N ILE A 182 12.51 -0.31 -5.00
CA ILE A 182 11.99 -1.35 -5.90
C ILE A 182 13.12 -2.22 -6.44
N SER A 183 14.24 -1.61 -6.87
CA SER A 183 15.39 -2.38 -7.36
C SER A 183 15.99 -3.27 -6.28
N THR A 184 16.18 -2.74 -5.06
CA THR A 184 16.73 -3.53 -3.95
C THR A 184 15.80 -4.67 -3.54
N ALA A 185 14.49 -4.44 -3.51
CA ALA A 185 13.51 -5.50 -3.24
C ALA A 185 13.60 -6.60 -4.31
N GLY A 186 13.67 -6.23 -5.60
CA GLY A 186 13.83 -7.18 -6.70
C GLY A 186 15.12 -8.01 -6.62
N GLU A 187 16.25 -7.39 -6.26
CA GLU A 187 17.52 -8.09 -6.02
C GLU A 187 17.46 -9.12 -4.90
N LEU A 188 16.58 -8.90 -3.92
CA LEU A 188 16.31 -9.81 -2.80
C LEU A 188 15.17 -10.81 -3.10
N GLY A 189 14.69 -10.89 -4.34
CA GLY A 189 13.60 -11.77 -4.74
C GLY A 189 12.22 -11.35 -4.23
N LEU A 190 12.07 -10.10 -3.80
CA LEU A 190 10.82 -9.55 -3.25
C LEU A 190 10.05 -8.78 -4.31
N ARG A 191 8.77 -9.13 -4.50
CA ARG A 191 7.83 -8.34 -5.32
C ARG A 191 7.20 -7.24 -4.48
N CYS A 192 7.33 -6.00 -4.92
CA CYS A 192 6.68 -4.88 -4.25
C CYS A 192 5.17 -4.91 -4.49
N VAL A 193 4.38 -4.78 -3.41
CA VAL A 193 2.91 -4.83 -3.42
C VAL A 193 2.34 -3.51 -2.96
N GLY A 194 1.48 -2.93 -3.80
CA GLY A 194 0.65 -1.78 -3.46
C GLY A 194 -0.77 -2.18 -3.04
N TRP A 195 -1.72 -1.31 -3.35
CA TRP A 195 -3.16 -1.54 -3.12
C TRP A 195 -4.00 -0.78 -4.13
N SER A 196 -5.20 -1.28 -4.39
CA SER A 196 -6.19 -0.60 -5.25
C SER A 196 -7.21 0.20 -4.46
N VAL A 197 -7.46 -0.18 -3.20
CA VAL A 197 -8.41 0.49 -2.30
C VAL A 197 -7.89 0.54 -0.88
N MET A 198 -8.16 1.66 -0.18
CA MET A 198 -7.83 1.83 1.23
C MET A 198 -8.96 2.53 1.98
N ALA A 199 -9.06 2.22 3.26
CA ALA A 199 -10.11 2.75 4.13
C ALA A 199 -9.68 3.97 4.95
N TRP A 200 -8.38 4.31 5.03
CA TRP A 200 -7.83 5.31 5.96
C TRP A 200 -8.16 4.94 7.42
N ASP A 201 -8.11 3.65 7.72
CA ASP A 201 -8.52 3.07 9.01
C ASP A 201 -7.60 3.48 10.16
N TRP A 202 -6.32 3.80 9.86
CA TRP A 202 -5.38 4.36 10.84
C TRP A 202 -5.87 5.70 11.46
N ASN A 203 -6.79 6.43 10.81
CA ASN A 203 -7.43 7.63 11.35
C ASN A 203 -8.64 7.30 12.26
N ARG A 204 -8.85 6.02 12.58
CA ARG A 204 -9.92 5.51 13.43
C ARG A 204 -11.34 6.01 13.05
N PRO A 205 -11.74 6.00 11.77
CA PRO A 205 -13.11 6.34 11.42
C PRO A 205 -14.08 5.25 11.95
N PRO A 206 -15.37 5.54 12.08
CA PRO A 206 -16.36 4.53 12.45
C PRO A 206 -16.30 3.29 11.55
N PRO A 207 -16.57 2.07 12.07
CA PRO A 207 -16.49 0.82 11.29
C PRO A 207 -17.29 0.86 9.98
N ASP A 208 -18.48 1.46 10.01
CA ASP A 208 -19.30 1.61 8.81
C ASP A 208 -18.64 2.52 7.73
N THR A 209 -17.85 3.50 8.15
CA THR A 209 -17.08 4.32 7.21
C THR A 209 -15.94 3.54 6.57
N ILE A 210 -15.25 2.69 7.35
CA ILE A 210 -14.22 1.76 6.83
C ILE A 210 -14.86 0.84 5.79
N ARG A 211 -15.95 0.17 6.17
CA ARG A 211 -16.72 -0.71 5.30
C ARG A 211 -17.12 -0.03 3.98
N ARG A 212 -17.77 1.12 4.05
CA ARG A 212 -18.21 1.86 2.84
C ARG A 212 -17.06 2.25 1.93
N ARG A 213 -15.91 2.65 2.47
CA ARG A 213 -14.73 3.03 1.68
C ARG A 213 -14.16 1.83 0.93
N ILE A 214 -14.02 0.69 1.61
CA ILE A 214 -13.56 -0.55 0.97
C ILE A 214 -14.54 -0.98 -0.12
N LEU A 215 -15.83 -1.10 0.19
CA LEU A 215 -16.84 -1.58 -0.75
C LEU A 215 -17.01 -0.69 -2.00
N ARG A 216 -16.77 0.62 -1.88
CA ARG A 216 -16.81 1.54 -3.04
C ARG A 216 -15.63 1.37 -4.00
N GLY A 217 -14.48 0.94 -3.50
CA GLY A 217 -13.26 0.79 -4.30
C GLY A 217 -12.93 -0.66 -4.64
N ALA A 218 -13.61 -1.63 -4.03
CA ALA A 218 -13.40 -3.03 -4.32
C ALA A 218 -13.89 -3.38 -5.73
N GLY A 219 -13.06 -4.10 -6.47
CA GLY A 219 -13.35 -4.58 -7.82
C GLY A 219 -12.59 -5.87 -8.09
N PRO A 220 -12.88 -6.58 -9.23
CA PRO A 220 -12.16 -7.77 -9.64
C PRO A 220 -10.64 -7.54 -9.61
N GLY A 221 -9.88 -8.47 -9.02
CA GLY A 221 -8.43 -8.35 -8.90
C GLY A 221 -7.92 -7.34 -7.87
N GLY A 222 -8.80 -6.72 -7.10
CA GLY A 222 -8.47 -5.65 -6.16
C GLY A 222 -7.69 -6.11 -4.93
N ILE A 223 -6.82 -5.23 -4.41
CA ILE A 223 -6.05 -5.42 -3.17
C ILE A 223 -6.46 -4.32 -2.19
N THR A 224 -6.91 -4.70 -0.99
CA THR A 224 -7.28 -3.73 0.05
C THR A 224 -6.08 -3.38 0.94
N LEU A 225 -6.05 -2.17 1.47
CA LEU A 225 -5.15 -1.78 2.56
C LEU A 225 -5.96 -1.50 3.82
N LEU A 226 -5.69 -2.29 4.84
CA LEU A 226 -6.17 -2.17 6.21
C LEU A 226 -5.00 -2.40 7.17
N HIS A 227 -5.20 -2.22 8.48
CA HIS A 227 -4.15 -2.38 9.48
C HIS A 227 -4.67 -3.20 10.67
N ASP A 228 -3.85 -4.16 11.13
CA ASP A 228 -4.11 -4.97 12.32
C ASP A 228 -3.13 -4.66 13.47
N GLY A 229 -2.10 -3.90 13.16
CA GLY A 229 -1.09 -3.49 14.11
C GLY A 229 -0.73 -2.02 14.00
N GLN A 230 0.47 -1.71 14.46
CA GLN A 230 0.97 -0.36 14.54
C GLN A 230 2.49 -0.32 14.49
N ASP A 231 3.02 0.80 13.96
CA ASP A 231 4.38 1.24 14.21
C ASP A 231 4.53 1.64 15.68
N THR A 232 5.19 0.77 16.44
CA THR A 232 5.17 0.75 17.91
C THR A 232 5.90 1.91 18.55
N ASP A 233 6.87 2.53 17.86
CA ASP A 233 7.70 3.57 18.44
C ASP A 233 7.03 4.95 18.39
N ALA A 234 6.15 5.17 17.39
CA ALA A 234 5.49 6.45 17.20
C ALA A 234 4.13 6.57 17.92
N PHE A 235 3.41 5.44 18.13
CA PHE A 235 2.03 5.45 18.64
C PHE A 235 1.71 4.20 19.49
N PRO A 236 2.08 4.13 20.75
CA PRO A 236 1.90 2.95 21.61
C PRO A 236 0.43 2.54 21.86
N GLU A 237 -0.55 3.30 21.38
CA GLU A 237 -1.98 3.11 21.68
C GLU A 237 -2.87 3.03 20.42
N ALA A 238 -2.42 2.47 19.28
CA ALA A 238 -3.30 2.34 18.14
C ALA A 238 -4.38 1.29 18.39
N ASP A 239 -5.54 1.76 18.66
CA ASP A 239 -6.75 0.97 18.71
C ASP A 239 -7.18 0.58 17.29
N ARG A 240 -7.15 -0.74 16.99
CA ARG A 240 -7.60 -1.35 15.73
C ARG A 240 -8.99 -2.00 15.83
N SER A 241 -9.66 -1.86 16.97
CA SER A 241 -10.98 -2.43 17.20
C SER A 241 -12.01 -2.05 16.12
N ARG A 242 -11.93 -0.83 15.60
CA ARG A 242 -12.83 -0.34 14.55
C ARG A 242 -12.57 -1.00 13.19
N THR A 243 -11.31 -1.28 12.85
CA THR A 243 -10.95 -2.06 11.67
C THR A 243 -11.50 -3.47 11.81
N ILE A 244 -11.21 -4.13 12.92
CA ILE A 244 -11.68 -5.49 13.21
C ILE A 244 -13.21 -5.57 13.16
N ALA A 245 -13.91 -4.61 13.75
CA ALA A 245 -15.39 -4.57 13.72
C ALA A 245 -15.97 -4.37 12.30
N ALA A 246 -15.20 -3.76 11.37
CA ALA A 246 -15.64 -3.55 10.00
C ALA A 246 -15.47 -4.80 9.12
N VAL A 247 -14.43 -5.62 9.37
CA VAL A 247 -14.01 -6.72 8.49
C VAL A 247 -15.10 -7.76 8.23
N PRO A 248 -15.87 -8.25 9.23
CA PRO A 248 -16.92 -9.26 8.98
C PRO A 248 -17.95 -8.77 7.96
N GLN A 249 -18.36 -7.51 8.07
CA GLN A 249 -19.36 -6.94 7.16
C GLN A 249 -18.80 -6.67 5.76
N ILE A 250 -17.51 -6.33 5.65
CA ILE A 250 -16.81 -6.22 4.36
C ILE A 250 -16.84 -7.57 3.67
N ILE A 251 -16.42 -8.64 4.36
CA ILE A 251 -16.36 -10.00 3.82
C ILE A 251 -17.73 -10.47 3.36
N ARG A 252 -18.73 -10.38 4.24
CA ARG A 252 -20.11 -10.86 3.94
C ARG A 252 -20.71 -10.10 2.75
N THR A 253 -20.52 -8.78 2.69
CA THR A 253 -21.05 -7.99 1.57
C THR A 253 -20.37 -8.35 0.26
N LEU A 254 -19.05 -8.56 0.24
CA LEU A 254 -18.34 -9.00 -0.95
C LEU A 254 -18.75 -10.40 -1.37
N LYS A 255 -18.87 -11.37 -0.43
CA LYS A 255 -19.38 -12.73 -0.72
C LYS A 255 -20.78 -12.69 -1.32
N ASN A 256 -21.68 -11.89 -0.75
CA ASN A 256 -23.05 -11.73 -1.26
C ASN A 256 -23.09 -11.08 -2.65
N SER A 257 -22.03 -10.34 -3.01
CA SER A 257 -21.83 -9.77 -4.36
C SER A 257 -21.08 -10.72 -5.30
N GLY A 258 -20.86 -11.97 -4.91
CA GLY A 258 -20.22 -13.01 -5.72
C GLY A 258 -18.71 -12.95 -5.73
N TYR A 259 -18.07 -12.22 -4.79
CA TYR A 259 -16.62 -12.19 -4.68
C TYR A 259 -16.08 -13.37 -3.87
N SER A 260 -14.99 -13.95 -4.36
CA SER A 260 -14.08 -14.83 -3.62
C SER A 260 -12.88 -14.06 -3.09
N PHE A 261 -12.10 -14.70 -2.22
CA PHE A 261 -10.94 -14.09 -1.59
C PHE A 261 -9.68 -14.92 -1.89
N ALA A 262 -8.58 -14.22 -2.15
CA ALA A 262 -7.26 -14.82 -2.33
C ALA A 262 -6.23 -14.08 -1.48
N THR A 263 -5.14 -14.74 -1.16
CA THR A 263 -3.93 -14.07 -0.70
C THR A 263 -3.26 -13.34 -1.86
N VAL A 264 -2.38 -12.37 -1.56
CA VAL A 264 -1.64 -11.65 -2.61
C VAL A 264 -0.80 -12.57 -3.48
N PRO A 265 -0.04 -13.55 -2.94
CA PRO A 265 0.68 -14.50 -3.79
C PRO A 265 -0.23 -15.33 -4.72
N GLU A 266 -1.40 -15.75 -4.26
CA GLU A 266 -2.39 -16.45 -5.09
C GLU A 266 -2.93 -15.53 -6.19
N LEU A 267 -3.25 -14.28 -5.85
CA LEU A 267 -3.73 -13.30 -6.82
C LEU A 267 -2.66 -12.97 -7.88
N MET A 268 -1.38 -12.91 -7.49
CA MET A 268 -0.26 -12.75 -8.42
C MET A 268 -0.11 -13.95 -9.36
N SER A 269 -0.31 -15.17 -8.84
CA SER A 269 -0.26 -16.39 -9.65
C SER A 269 -1.40 -16.42 -10.67
N LEU A 270 -2.59 -15.96 -10.30
CA LEU A 270 -3.72 -15.80 -11.21
C LEU A 270 -3.40 -14.80 -12.34
N ASP A 271 -2.85 -13.63 -11.99
CA ASP A 271 -2.46 -12.59 -12.96
C ASP A 271 -1.44 -13.11 -13.98
N ALA A 272 -0.42 -13.85 -13.51
CA ALA A 272 0.59 -14.46 -14.37
C ALA A 272 0.01 -15.55 -15.30
N ALA A 273 -0.96 -16.34 -14.83
CA ALA A 273 -1.62 -17.37 -15.64
C ALA A 273 -2.43 -16.76 -16.81
N HIS A 274 -2.87 -15.51 -16.70
CA HIS A 274 -3.53 -14.77 -17.79
C HIS A 274 -2.55 -14.10 -18.77
N GLY A 275 -1.26 -14.41 -18.70
CA GLY A 275 -0.23 -13.96 -19.65
C GLY A 275 0.30 -12.55 -19.42
N HIS A 276 0.20 -12.06 -18.20
CA HIS A 276 0.74 -10.75 -17.80
C HIS A 276 2.00 -10.97 -16.93
N PRO A 277 3.20 -10.67 -17.48
CA PRO A 277 4.47 -10.86 -16.77
C PRO A 277 4.69 -9.85 -15.63
#